data_598949308f8286d2cd023fdd33519780
#
_entry.id   598949308f8286d2cd023fdd33519780
#
_cell.length_a   1.000
_cell.length_b   1.000
_cell.length_c   1.000
_cell.angle_alpha   90.00
_cell.angle_beta   90.00
_cell.angle_gamma   90.00
#
_symmetry.space_group_name_H-M   'P 1'
#
loop_
_entity.id
_entity.type
_entity.pdbx_description
1 polymer ?
#
loop_
_entity_poly.entity_id
_entity_poly.type
_entity_poly.pdbx_seq_one_letter_code
_entity_poly.pdbx_strand_id
1 'polypeptide(L)'
;TTNLTHDIYAGYWGNNVSGFVNQAPTYSYTDGWSASRWKHFYDDRSTSEYSQLVKTFYFCNKDYYHTAFYITRIYYAFLLSMQTDTYGDIPVAYYVKGAMPPEENVTYTPQKEVYNILFQLLDQAITELHQENLPAVSQYDLGDNDKCYGGDVDKWRRFANTLRLRLALRVSNVDPALAQT
;
A
#
# COMPACT_ATOMS: atom_id res chain seq x y z
N THR A 1 5.80 -10.41 -7.89
CA THR A 1 7.25 -10.10 -7.78
C THR A 1 7.85 -10.47 -6.43
N THR A 2 7.07 -10.55 -5.33
CA THR A 2 7.59 -10.95 -4.01
C THR A 2 8.19 -12.35 -4.03
N ASN A 3 7.58 -13.30 -4.75
CA ASN A 3 8.05 -14.68 -4.89
C ASN A 3 9.41 -14.81 -5.61
N LEU A 4 9.87 -13.77 -6.29
CA LEU A 4 11.14 -13.77 -7.01
C LEU A 4 12.29 -13.11 -6.23
N THR A 5 11.98 -12.47 -5.11
CA THR A 5 12.95 -11.77 -4.26
C THR A 5 12.76 -12.09 -2.79
N HIS A 6 11.79 -11.48 -2.14
CA HIS A 6 11.62 -11.55 -0.68
C HIS A 6 11.33 -12.97 -0.18
N ASP A 7 10.48 -13.73 -0.87
CA ASP A 7 10.11 -15.07 -0.46
C ASP A 7 11.28 -16.07 -0.64
N ILE A 8 12.14 -15.81 -1.64
CA ILE A 8 13.37 -16.59 -1.83
C ILE A 8 14.38 -16.22 -0.76
N TYR A 9 14.60 -14.92 -0.48
CA TYR A 9 15.54 -14.50 0.57
C TYR A 9 15.08 -14.93 1.97
N ALA A 10 13.77 -15.05 2.19
CA ALA A 10 13.20 -15.60 3.42
C ALA A 10 13.25 -17.13 3.49
N GLY A 11 13.71 -17.81 2.44
CA GLY A 11 13.81 -19.27 2.40
C GLY A 11 12.49 -20.01 2.18
N TYR A 12 11.40 -19.32 1.82
CA TYR A 12 10.11 -19.96 1.54
C TYR A 12 10.08 -20.68 0.19
N TRP A 13 10.91 -20.26 -0.74
CA TRP A 13 11.01 -20.84 -2.08
C TRP A 13 12.46 -21.14 -2.42
N GLY A 14 12.68 -22.32 -2.99
CA GLY A 14 13.94 -22.70 -3.63
C GLY A 14 13.77 -22.82 -5.13
N ASN A 15 14.86 -22.73 -5.88
CA ASN A 15 14.86 -22.96 -7.31
C ASN A 15 15.78 -24.12 -7.67
N ASN A 16 15.27 -25.05 -8.48
CA ASN A 16 16.02 -26.20 -8.97
C ASN A 16 16.39 -26.07 -10.47
N VAL A 17 16.15 -24.92 -11.07
CA VAL A 17 16.41 -24.70 -12.50
C VAL A 17 17.78 -24.05 -12.69
N SER A 18 18.63 -24.70 -13.49
CA SER A 18 20.03 -24.29 -13.72
C SER A 18 20.21 -22.92 -14.37
N GLY A 19 19.20 -22.38 -15.03
CA GLY A 19 19.25 -21.08 -15.71
C GLY A 19 19.22 -19.84 -14.79
N PHE A 20 19.03 -20.03 -13.48
CA PHE A 20 18.95 -18.93 -12.48
C PHE A 20 20.17 -18.89 -11.55
N VAL A 21 21.30 -19.40 -12.00
CA VAL A 21 22.57 -19.31 -11.29
C VAL A 21 23.00 -17.84 -11.21
N ASN A 22 23.44 -17.40 -10.04
CA ASN A 22 23.79 -16.00 -9.73
C ASN A 22 22.61 -15.00 -9.74
N GLN A 23 21.44 -15.44 -9.36
CA GLN A 23 20.25 -14.59 -9.17
C GLN A 23 19.67 -14.76 -7.76
N ALA A 24 18.49 -14.18 -7.50
CA ALA A 24 17.83 -14.24 -6.19
C ALA A 24 17.85 -15.64 -5.52
N PRO A 25 17.65 -16.77 -6.23
CA PRO A 25 17.74 -18.11 -5.62
C PRO A 25 19.07 -18.47 -5.00
N THR A 26 20.14 -17.80 -5.42
CA THR A 26 21.49 -17.96 -4.86
C THR A 26 21.90 -16.80 -3.96
N TYR A 27 20.93 -16.02 -3.48
CA TYR A 27 21.15 -14.80 -2.70
C TYR A 27 22.00 -13.73 -3.43
N SER A 28 22.08 -13.82 -4.76
CA SER A 28 22.77 -12.83 -5.57
C SER A 28 21.81 -11.68 -5.91
N TYR A 29 22.22 -10.46 -5.58
CA TYR A 29 21.46 -9.28 -5.91
C TYR A 29 21.51 -9.02 -7.41
N THR A 30 20.35 -8.68 -8.01
CA THR A 30 20.25 -8.23 -9.39
C THR A 30 19.35 -7.01 -9.48
N ASP A 31 19.84 -5.94 -10.09
CA ASP A 31 19.09 -4.68 -10.25
C ASP A 31 17.75 -4.88 -10.95
N GLY A 32 17.71 -5.70 -12.00
CA GLY A 32 16.51 -5.91 -12.78
C GLY A 32 15.35 -6.50 -11.97
N TRP A 33 15.62 -7.47 -11.11
CA TRP A 33 14.61 -8.09 -10.26
C TRP A 33 14.19 -7.17 -9.11
N SER A 34 15.14 -6.50 -8.49
CA SER A 34 14.87 -5.53 -7.41
C SER A 34 14.13 -4.30 -7.90
N ALA A 35 14.51 -3.75 -9.05
CA ALA A 35 13.83 -2.63 -9.68
C ALA A 35 12.42 -2.96 -10.18
N SER A 36 12.12 -4.22 -10.47
CA SER A 36 10.82 -4.67 -10.96
C SER A 36 9.68 -4.24 -10.03
N ARG A 37 9.85 -4.38 -8.72
CA ARG A 37 8.85 -3.99 -7.74
C ARG A 37 8.61 -2.48 -7.72
N TRP A 38 9.69 -1.69 -7.79
CA TRP A 38 9.61 -0.24 -7.90
C TRP A 38 8.86 0.19 -9.16
N LYS A 39 9.24 -0.37 -10.31
CA LYS A 39 8.59 -0.08 -11.58
C LYS A 39 7.11 -0.44 -11.59
N HIS A 40 6.73 -1.60 -11.06
CA HIS A 40 5.32 -1.99 -10.99
C HIS A 40 4.51 -1.08 -10.08
N PHE A 41 5.14 -0.46 -9.08
CA PHE A 41 4.45 0.45 -8.19
C PHE A 41 4.34 1.86 -8.77
N TYR A 42 5.41 2.41 -9.36
CA TYR A 42 5.50 3.81 -9.77
C TYR A 42 5.38 4.05 -11.29
N ASP A 43 5.36 3.03 -12.13
CA ASP A 43 5.26 3.20 -13.58
C ASP A 43 3.82 3.53 -13.99
N ASP A 44 3.60 4.75 -14.45
CA ASP A 44 2.29 5.25 -14.91
C ASP A 44 1.87 4.70 -16.28
N ARG A 45 2.83 4.19 -17.06
CA ARG A 45 2.59 3.63 -18.40
C ARG A 45 2.08 2.20 -18.38
N SER A 46 2.19 1.55 -17.24
CA SER A 46 1.69 0.20 -17.08
C SER A 46 0.27 0.20 -16.50
N THR A 47 -0.45 -0.86 -16.74
CA THR A 47 -1.64 -1.24 -15.99
C THR A 47 -1.28 -1.64 -14.56
N SER A 48 -0.27 -0.99 -13.98
CA SER A 48 0.19 -1.30 -12.65
C SER A 48 -0.93 -1.06 -11.65
N GLU A 49 -1.02 -1.95 -10.69
CA GLU A 49 -2.00 -1.89 -9.61
C GLU A 49 -2.02 -0.52 -8.92
N TYR A 50 -0.86 0.10 -8.84
CA TYR A 50 -0.68 1.39 -8.21
C TYR A 50 -1.23 2.55 -9.04
N SER A 51 -0.93 2.61 -10.35
CA SER A 51 -1.45 3.68 -11.19
C SER A 51 -2.97 3.64 -11.28
N GLN A 52 -3.56 2.46 -11.26
CA GLN A 52 -5.03 2.30 -11.20
C GLN A 52 -5.59 2.75 -9.85
N LEU A 53 -4.95 2.37 -8.75
CA LEU A 53 -5.33 2.82 -7.42
C LEU A 53 -5.25 4.32 -7.25
N VAL A 54 -4.16 4.95 -7.71
CA VAL A 54 -3.99 6.40 -7.65
C VAL A 54 -5.05 7.10 -8.49
N LYS A 55 -5.32 6.63 -9.69
CA LYS A 55 -6.38 7.16 -10.53
C LYS A 55 -7.74 7.02 -9.85
N THR A 56 -8.06 5.86 -9.32
CA THR A 56 -9.31 5.61 -8.61
C THR A 56 -9.40 6.48 -7.36
N PHE A 57 -8.34 6.56 -6.58
CA PHE A 57 -8.27 7.38 -5.37
C PHE A 57 -8.39 8.89 -5.67
N TYR A 58 -7.75 9.35 -6.75
CA TYR A 58 -7.76 10.74 -7.15
C TYR A 58 -9.10 11.19 -7.73
N PHE A 59 -9.70 10.34 -8.57
CA PHE A 59 -10.96 10.65 -9.23
C PHE A 59 -12.19 10.23 -8.43
N CYS A 60 -12.02 9.48 -7.35
CA CYS A 60 -13.11 9.08 -6.48
C CYS A 60 -13.54 10.27 -5.61
N ASN A 61 -14.69 10.83 -5.91
CA ASN A 61 -15.30 11.82 -5.04
C ASN A 61 -15.80 11.12 -3.76
N LYS A 62 -15.22 11.50 -2.59
CA LYS A 62 -15.57 10.89 -1.30
C LYS A 62 -17.05 11.03 -0.95
N ASP A 63 -17.69 12.11 -1.38
CA ASP A 63 -19.12 12.38 -1.09
C ASP A 63 -20.05 11.46 -1.89
N TYR A 64 -19.58 10.93 -3.03
CA TYR A 64 -20.30 10.00 -3.88
C TYR A 64 -19.94 8.54 -3.63
N TYR A 65 -18.65 8.27 -3.34
CA TYR A 65 -18.09 6.93 -3.24
C TYR A 65 -17.44 6.70 -1.88
N HIS A 66 -18.10 7.13 -0.82
CA HIS A 66 -17.56 7.16 0.54
C HIS A 66 -16.86 5.85 0.93
N THR A 67 -17.58 4.74 0.83
CA THR A 67 -17.05 3.41 1.19
C THR A 67 -15.86 3.01 0.32
N ALA A 68 -15.99 3.13 -1.01
CA ALA A 68 -14.91 2.81 -1.95
C ALA A 68 -13.68 3.69 -1.74
N PHE A 69 -13.88 4.96 -1.42
CA PHE A 69 -12.80 5.91 -1.13
C PHE A 69 -11.96 5.48 0.08
N TYR A 70 -12.60 5.10 1.18
CA TYR A 70 -11.86 4.69 2.38
C TYR A 70 -11.30 3.28 2.29
N ILE A 71 -11.97 2.36 1.63
CA ILE A 71 -11.42 1.02 1.32
C ILE A 71 -10.16 1.15 0.46
N THR A 72 -10.18 2.01 -0.54
CA THR A 72 -9.01 2.27 -1.39
C THR A 72 -7.85 2.87 -0.59
N ARG A 73 -8.12 3.71 0.42
CA ARG A 73 -7.09 4.23 1.34
C ARG A 73 -6.44 3.14 2.18
N ILE A 74 -7.22 2.19 2.69
CA ILE A 74 -6.69 1.04 3.43
C ILE A 74 -5.75 0.22 2.53
N TYR A 75 -6.19 -0.08 1.32
CA TYR A 75 -5.37 -0.83 0.38
C TYR A 75 -4.12 -0.05 -0.07
N TYR A 76 -4.25 1.25 -0.26
CA TYR A 76 -3.11 2.12 -0.53
C TYR A 76 -2.09 2.12 0.61
N ALA A 77 -2.55 2.26 1.86
CA ALA A 77 -1.67 2.18 3.02
C ALA A 77 -0.94 0.83 3.10
N PHE A 78 -1.62 -0.27 2.80
CA PHE A 78 -1.01 -1.60 2.72
C PHE A 78 0.12 -1.64 1.68
N LEU A 79 -0.15 -1.22 0.45
CA LEU A 79 0.85 -1.22 -0.62
C LEU A 79 2.03 -0.28 -0.31
N LEU A 80 1.74 0.91 0.20
CA LEU A 80 2.75 1.90 0.54
C LEU A 80 3.67 1.41 1.67
N SER A 81 3.09 0.71 2.68
CA SER A 81 3.88 0.09 3.74
C SER A 81 4.90 -0.92 3.20
N MET A 82 4.49 -1.72 2.21
CA MET A 82 5.38 -2.67 1.56
C MET A 82 6.52 -1.97 0.79
N GLN A 83 6.26 -0.80 0.22
CA GLN A 83 7.30 -0.04 -0.50
C GLN A 83 8.30 0.56 0.46
N THR A 84 7.85 1.28 1.49
CA THR A 84 8.76 1.89 2.47
C THR A 84 9.54 0.85 3.27
N ASP A 85 8.94 -0.30 3.57
CA ASP A 85 9.63 -1.43 4.21
C ASP A 85 10.77 -2.01 3.34
N THR A 86 10.65 -1.87 2.02
CA THR A 86 11.64 -2.39 1.06
C THR A 86 12.72 -1.37 0.73
N TYR A 87 12.34 -0.09 0.57
CA TYR A 87 13.20 0.94 -0.02
C TYR A 87 13.56 2.07 0.96
N GLY A 88 12.94 2.13 2.15
CA GLY A 88 13.13 3.23 3.09
C GLY A 88 12.34 4.47 2.66
N ASP A 89 13.05 5.55 2.37
CA ASP A 89 12.44 6.79 1.88
C ASP A 89 11.84 6.59 0.49
N ILE A 90 10.60 7.07 0.30
CA ILE A 90 9.85 6.89 -0.95
C ILE A 90 9.05 8.14 -1.32
N PRO A 91 8.72 8.37 -2.60
CA PRO A 91 7.94 9.53 -3.01
C PRO A 91 6.45 9.34 -2.70
N VAL A 92 5.99 9.83 -1.55
CA VAL A 92 4.58 9.76 -1.10
C VAL A 92 3.82 11.07 -1.33
N ALA A 93 4.44 12.21 -1.06
CA ALA A 93 3.78 13.52 -1.13
C ALA A 93 3.18 13.82 -2.52
N TYR A 94 3.72 13.20 -3.51
CA TYR A 94 3.29 13.21 -4.90
C TYR A 94 1.86 12.70 -5.10
N TYR A 95 1.52 11.62 -4.42
CA TYR A 95 0.27 10.93 -4.62
C TYR A 95 -0.83 11.33 -3.64
N VAL A 96 -0.46 11.75 -2.43
CA VAL A 96 -1.42 12.19 -1.42
C VAL A 96 -2.02 13.55 -1.74
N LYS A 97 -1.26 14.42 -2.41
CA LYS A 97 -1.74 15.76 -2.79
C LYS A 97 -2.52 15.81 -4.11
N GLY A 98 -2.61 14.69 -4.81
CA GLY A 98 -3.39 14.61 -6.06
C GLY A 98 -2.85 15.45 -7.22
N ALA A 99 -1.63 15.95 -7.11
CA ALA A 99 -0.95 16.64 -8.19
C ALA A 99 0.01 15.68 -8.87
N MET A 100 -0.14 15.46 -10.16
CA MET A 100 0.97 14.92 -10.94
C MET A 100 2.09 15.96 -10.89
N PRO A 101 3.30 15.66 -10.35
CA PRO A 101 4.37 16.62 -10.41
C PRO A 101 4.75 16.85 -11.87
N PRO A 102 5.24 18.04 -12.18
CA PRO A 102 6.09 18.18 -13.32
C PRO A 102 7.23 17.16 -13.18
N GLU A 103 7.58 16.48 -14.24
CA GLU A 103 8.49 15.33 -14.30
C GLU A 103 9.88 15.55 -13.67
N GLU A 104 10.20 16.77 -13.19
CA GLU A 104 11.55 17.20 -12.87
C GLU A 104 11.92 17.17 -11.39
N ASN A 105 10.99 17.07 -10.44
CA ASN A 105 11.33 17.15 -9.01
C ASN A 105 10.48 16.26 -8.12
N VAL A 106 10.64 14.96 -8.21
CA VAL A 106 10.04 14.02 -7.25
C VAL A 106 10.88 13.97 -5.98
N THR A 107 10.38 14.55 -4.89
CA THR A 107 11.03 14.48 -3.58
C THR A 107 10.68 13.18 -2.87
N TYR A 108 11.69 12.55 -2.28
CA TYR A 108 11.50 11.39 -1.42
C TYR A 108 11.03 11.84 -0.03
N THR A 109 10.01 11.20 0.47
CA THR A 109 9.49 11.40 1.82
C THR A 109 10.25 10.48 2.77
N PRO A 110 10.83 11.01 3.87
CA PRO A 110 11.52 10.17 4.86
C PRO A 110 10.64 9.06 5.39
N GLN A 111 11.20 7.87 5.60
CA GLN A 111 10.45 6.69 6.06
C GLN A 111 9.61 6.96 7.32
N LYS A 112 10.15 7.71 8.28
CA LYS A 112 9.41 8.13 9.48
C LYS A 112 8.12 8.88 9.12
N GLU A 113 8.20 9.80 8.17
CA GLU A 113 7.04 10.58 7.70
C GLU A 113 6.05 9.69 6.94
N VAL A 114 6.55 8.75 6.15
CA VAL A 114 5.69 7.75 5.49
C VAL A 114 4.86 6.99 6.51
N TYR A 115 5.47 6.52 7.61
CA TYR A 115 4.74 5.82 8.67
C TYR A 115 3.68 6.69 9.33
N ASN A 116 3.95 7.97 9.59
CA ASN A 116 2.93 8.91 10.08
C ASN A 116 1.73 9.00 9.12
N ILE A 117 2.00 9.08 7.82
CA ILE A 117 0.96 9.10 6.78
C ILE A 117 0.16 7.80 6.78
N LEU A 118 0.82 6.64 6.93
CA LEU A 118 0.15 5.34 6.99
C LEU A 118 -0.83 5.26 8.15
N PHE A 119 -0.43 5.68 9.35
CA PHE A 119 -1.32 5.71 10.52
C PHE A 119 -2.49 6.65 10.29
N GLN A 120 -2.26 7.86 9.77
CA GLN A 120 -3.34 8.81 9.48
C GLN A 120 -4.35 8.26 8.46
N LEU A 121 -3.89 7.61 7.40
CA LEU A 121 -4.76 7.01 6.40
C LEU A 121 -5.64 5.91 6.99
N LEU A 122 -5.04 5.05 7.83
CA LEU A 122 -5.76 3.95 8.47
C LEU A 122 -6.75 4.46 9.52
N ASP A 123 -6.36 5.41 10.37
CA ASP A 123 -7.22 5.98 11.42
C ASP A 123 -8.44 6.68 10.81
N GLN A 124 -8.24 7.47 9.75
CA GLN A 124 -9.34 8.07 9.01
C GLN A 124 -10.27 7.01 8.43
N ALA A 125 -9.72 6.00 7.77
CA ALA A 125 -10.54 4.96 7.17
C ALA A 125 -11.30 4.12 8.21
N ILE A 126 -10.69 3.79 9.35
CA ILE A 126 -11.32 3.05 10.44
C ILE A 126 -12.50 3.85 11.02
N THR A 127 -12.31 5.17 11.20
CA THR A 127 -13.34 6.07 11.73
C THR A 127 -14.49 6.22 10.75
N GLU A 128 -14.19 6.54 9.50
CA GLU A 128 -15.21 6.85 8.49
C GLU A 128 -15.99 5.62 8.02
N LEU A 129 -15.39 4.44 8.08
CA LEU A 129 -16.07 3.18 7.80
C LEU A 129 -16.80 2.61 9.02
N HIS A 130 -16.92 3.34 10.13
CA HIS A 130 -17.77 2.94 11.24
C HIS A 130 -19.24 3.02 10.82
N GLN A 131 -20.07 2.06 11.26
CA GLN A 131 -21.49 1.95 10.86
C GLN A 131 -22.27 3.26 11.07
N GLU A 132 -21.96 4.02 12.13
CA GLU A 132 -22.59 5.31 12.45
C GLU A 132 -22.24 6.42 11.44
N ASN A 133 -21.12 6.31 10.75
CA ASN A 133 -20.61 7.29 9.79
C ASN A 133 -20.91 6.91 8.35
N LEU A 134 -21.45 5.72 8.12
CA LEU A 134 -21.83 5.32 6.76
C LEU A 134 -23.00 6.14 6.26
N PRO A 135 -22.95 6.61 5.00
CA PRO A 135 -24.08 7.33 4.41
C PRO A 135 -25.29 6.41 4.33
N ALA A 136 -26.48 6.96 4.62
CA ALA A 136 -27.74 6.20 4.62
C ALA A 136 -28.08 5.54 3.27
N VAL A 137 -27.51 6.07 2.17
CA VAL A 137 -27.59 5.49 0.83
C VAL A 137 -26.20 5.55 0.23
N SER A 138 -25.51 4.43 0.22
CA SER A 138 -24.33 4.27 -0.62
C SER A 138 -24.81 4.00 -2.04
N GLN A 139 -24.74 4.99 -2.91
CA GLN A 139 -25.18 4.85 -4.30
C GLN A 139 -24.31 3.84 -5.08
N TYR A 140 -23.10 3.56 -4.57
CA TYR A 140 -22.14 2.67 -5.20
C TYR A 140 -21.44 1.82 -4.14
N ASP A 141 -22.06 0.72 -3.83
CA ASP A 141 -21.43 -0.36 -3.10
C ASP A 141 -20.39 -1.04 -4.01
N LEU A 142 -19.21 -1.32 -3.49
CA LEU A 142 -18.20 -2.10 -4.22
C LEU A 142 -18.71 -3.50 -4.56
N GLY A 143 -19.53 -4.09 -3.70
CA GLY A 143 -20.20 -5.37 -3.91
C GLY A 143 -19.28 -6.40 -4.56
N ASP A 144 -19.75 -7.00 -5.64
CA ASP A 144 -19.03 -8.02 -6.40
C ASP A 144 -17.72 -7.53 -7.05
N ASN A 145 -17.48 -6.22 -7.14
CA ASN A 145 -16.23 -5.67 -7.64
C ASN A 145 -15.09 -5.79 -6.60
N ASP A 146 -15.42 -5.86 -5.32
CA ASP A 146 -14.46 -6.16 -4.26
C ASP A 146 -14.23 -7.67 -4.15
N LYS A 147 -13.18 -8.15 -4.79
CA LYS A 147 -12.80 -9.57 -4.77
C LYS A 147 -12.19 -10.05 -3.45
N CYS A 148 -11.89 -9.12 -2.53
CA CYS A 148 -11.33 -9.47 -1.23
C CYS A 148 -12.42 -9.82 -0.21
N TYR A 149 -13.41 -8.93 -0.06
CA TYR A 149 -14.43 -9.06 0.99
C TYR A 149 -15.86 -8.82 0.51
N GLY A 150 -16.07 -8.66 -0.80
CA GLY A 150 -17.41 -8.46 -1.38
C GLY A 150 -18.09 -7.16 -0.93
N GLY A 151 -17.32 -6.11 -0.67
CA GLY A 151 -17.82 -4.84 -0.16
C GLY A 151 -18.12 -4.80 1.34
N ASP A 152 -17.80 -5.87 2.07
CA ASP A 152 -18.03 -5.96 3.53
C ASP A 152 -17.13 -4.97 4.29
N VAL A 153 -17.73 -3.89 4.74
CA VAL A 153 -17.06 -2.77 5.42
C VAL A 153 -16.43 -3.20 6.74
N ASP A 154 -17.08 -4.10 7.49
CA ASP A 154 -16.55 -4.57 8.78
C ASP A 154 -15.31 -5.43 8.60
N LYS A 155 -15.23 -6.23 7.54
CA LYS A 155 -14.02 -6.97 7.21
C LYS A 155 -12.88 -6.03 6.81
N TRP A 156 -13.15 -4.99 6.03
CA TRP A 156 -12.18 -3.97 5.69
C TRP A 156 -11.66 -3.22 6.91
N ARG A 157 -12.55 -2.87 7.86
CA ARG A 157 -12.15 -2.25 9.13
C ARG A 157 -11.26 -3.17 9.97
N ARG A 158 -11.59 -4.46 10.04
CA ARG A 158 -10.75 -5.45 10.72
C ARG A 158 -9.39 -5.58 10.05
N PHE A 159 -9.34 -5.58 8.73
CA PHE A 159 -8.08 -5.57 7.99
C PHE A 159 -7.26 -4.31 8.30
N ALA A 160 -7.89 -3.13 8.29
CA ALA A 160 -7.22 -1.87 8.62
C ALA A 160 -6.65 -1.87 10.05
N ASN A 161 -7.41 -2.34 11.04
CA ASN A 161 -6.92 -2.47 12.43
C ASN A 161 -5.76 -3.46 12.54
N THR A 162 -5.82 -4.58 11.82
CA THR A 162 -4.74 -5.57 11.79
C THR A 162 -3.48 -4.99 11.15
N LEU A 163 -3.63 -4.26 10.06
CA LEU A 163 -2.51 -3.57 9.42
C LEU A 163 -1.91 -2.51 10.34
N ARG A 164 -2.75 -1.72 11.01
CA ARG A 164 -2.32 -0.71 11.98
C ARG A 164 -1.52 -1.33 13.12
N LEU A 165 -2.01 -2.43 13.70
CA LEU A 165 -1.28 -3.18 14.73
C LEU A 165 0.07 -3.70 14.22
N ARG A 166 0.11 -4.24 13.00
CA ARG A 166 1.36 -4.69 12.37
C ARG A 166 2.37 -3.55 12.22
N LEU A 167 1.92 -2.37 11.78
CA LEU A 167 2.78 -1.19 11.65
C LEU A 167 3.26 -0.70 13.02
N ALA A 168 2.39 -0.66 14.03
CA ALA A 168 2.74 -0.30 15.39
C ALA A 168 3.82 -1.20 15.97
N LEU A 169 3.69 -2.52 15.81
CA LEU A 169 4.70 -3.48 16.25
C LEU A 169 6.06 -3.26 15.54
N ARG A 170 6.06 -2.87 14.26
CA ARG A 170 7.30 -2.59 13.53
C ARG A 170 8.05 -1.37 14.06
N VAL A 171 7.34 -0.32 14.45
CA VAL A 171 7.97 0.92 14.95
C VAL A 171 8.18 0.92 16.45
N SER A 172 7.69 -0.06 17.18
CA SER A 172 7.67 -0.09 18.65
C SER A 172 9.05 0.13 19.31
N ASN A 173 10.11 -0.34 18.67
CA ASN A 173 11.48 -0.18 19.18
C ASN A 173 12.16 1.13 18.76
N VAL A 174 11.69 1.78 17.69
CA VAL A 174 12.31 3.00 17.14
C VAL A 174 11.51 4.26 17.43
N ASP A 175 10.20 4.15 17.54
CA ASP A 175 9.29 5.23 17.92
C ASP A 175 8.13 4.67 18.77
N PRO A 176 8.37 4.41 20.07
CA PRO A 176 7.35 3.85 20.96
C PRO A 176 6.12 4.75 21.11
N ALA A 177 6.26 6.07 20.97
CA ALA A 177 5.14 7.00 21.05
C ALA A 177 4.20 6.82 19.86
N LEU A 178 4.75 6.71 18.66
CA LEU A 178 3.96 6.43 17.44
C LEU A 178 3.30 5.05 17.48
N ALA A 179 3.95 4.07 18.11
CA ALA A 179 3.40 2.72 18.27
C ALA A 179 2.18 2.64 19.19
N GLN A 180 1.98 3.62 20.06
CA GLN A 180 0.89 3.67 21.06
C GLN A 180 -0.32 4.50 20.58
N THR A 181 -0.18 5.21 19.47
CA THR A 181 -1.29 5.96 18.85
C THR A 181 -2.21 5.02 18.12
#